data_02c9d83fe60e13032cb186ef298d6f53
#
_entry.id   02c9d83fe60e13032cb186ef298d6f53
#
_cell.length_a   1.000
_cell.length_b   1.000
_cell.length_c   1.000
_cell.angle_alpha   90.00
_cell.angle_beta   90.00
_cell.angle_gamma   90.00
#
_symmetry.space_group_name_H-M   'P 1'
#
loop_
_entity.id
_entity.type
_entity.pdbx_description
1 polymer ?
#
loop_
_entity_poly.entity_id
_entity_poly.type
_entity_poly.pdbx_seq_one_letter_code
_entity_poly.pdbx_strand_id
1 'polypeptide(L)'
;MQRAIPLAVLALCSGFAATGAFAQEQGQGGGAEAAAAAFMDKLDTDKSGGISLDEATAPQKEQFQENDADGDGFITTEEASAAFAKQVPPEMMEAMKERGMPDPGQTFVKNLDTDGDGQVSLEEFEQPTEDSFAAMDTNGDGIADAAEAAAYFEQMQTEMQARMRQMQQQMQQQAPAQ
;
A
#
# COMPACT_ATOMS: atom_id res chain seq x y z
N MET A 1 17.91 -4.11 14.63
CA MET A 1 17.10 -2.91 14.38
C MET A 1 16.01 -3.37 13.42
N GLN A 2 14.83 -3.65 13.95
CA GLN A 2 13.69 -4.07 13.12
C GLN A 2 13.16 -2.83 12.41
N ARG A 3 13.40 -2.74 11.11
CA ARG A 3 12.73 -1.75 10.25
C ARG A 3 11.26 -2.16 10.18
N ALA A 4 10.38 -1.32 10.69
CA ALA A 4 8.94 -1.50 10.52
C ALA A 4 8.63 -1.31 9.04
N ILE A 5 8.10 -2.35 8.39
CA ILE A 5 7.57 -2.27 7.02
C ILE A 5 6.40 -1.28 7.08
N PRO A 6 6.44 -0.16 6.35
CA PRO A 6 5.33 0.77 6.38
C PRO A 6 4.10 0.15 5.74
N LEU A 7 3.01 0.11 6.48
CA LEU A 7 1.68 -0.39 6.06
C LEU A 7 1.04 0.44 4.94
N ALA A 8 1.76 1.41 4.39
CA ALA A 8 1.22 2.38 3.42
C ALA A 8 1.03 1.83 2.00
N VAL A 9 1.70 0.72 1.65
CA VAL A 9 1.67 0.18 0.28
C VAL A 9 0.35 -0.51 -0.09
N LEU A 10 -0.45 -0.94 0.90
CA LEU A 10 -1.72 -1.63 0.62
C LEU A 10 -2.92 -0.69 0.38
N ALA A 11 -2.79 0.61 0.65
CA ALA A 11 -3.90 1.55 0.53
C ALA A 11 -4.08 2.13 -0.89
N LEU A 12 -3.11 1.98 -1.76
CA LEU A 12 -3.14 2.56 -3.11
C LEU A 12 -3.67 1.62 -4.20
N CYS A 13 -3.99 0.36 -3.87
CA CYS A 13 -4.69 -0.56 -4.78
C CYS A 13 -6.22 -0.42 -4.71
N SER A 14 -6.76 0.77 -4.39
CA SER A 14 -8.21 1.01 -4.27
C SER A 14 -8.89 1.26 -5.63
N GLY A 15 -8.66 0.40 -6.58
CA GLY A 15 -9.44 0.33 -7.83
C GLY A 15 -10.33 -0.91 -7.92
N PHE A 16 -10.65 -1.58 -6.79
CA PHE A 16 -11.46 -2.79 -6.82
C PHE A 16 -12.85 -2.55 -6.23
N ALA A 17 -13.75 -2.01 -7.05
CA ALA A 17 -15.18 -2.19 -6.87
C ALA A 17 -15.55 -3.59 -7.40
N ALA A 18 -15.27 -4.64 -6.65
CA ALA A 18 -15.80 -5.96 -6.90
C ALA A 18 -17.02 -6.19 -6.02
N THR A 19 -18.17 -5.93 -6.58
CA THR A 19 -19.44 -6.55 -6.14
C THR A 19 -19.35 -8.04 -6.38
N GLY A 20 -19.37 -8.86 -5.33
CA GLY A 20 -19.70 -10.28 -5.50
C GLY A 20 -18.96 -11.20 -4.55
N ALA A 21 -19.68 -11.57 -3.48
CA ALA A 21 -19.64 -12.88 -2.82
C ALA A 21 -18.27 -13.55 -2.64
N PHE A 22 -17.52 -13.17 -1.62
CA PHE A 22 -16.54 -14.07 -1.05
C PHE A 22 -17.28 -15.08 -0.15
N ALA A 23 -17.55 -16.24 -0.71
CA ALA A 23 -17.87 -17.42 0.06
C ALA A 23 -16.68 -17.71 0.98
N GLN A 24 -16.98 -17.81 2.25
CA GLN A 24 -16.12 -18.11 3.36
C GLN A 24 -15.59 -19.55 3.20
N GLU A 25 -14.40 -19.68 2.59
CA GLU A 25 -13.66 -20.93 2.63
C GLU A 25 -12.47 -20.72 3.56
N GLN A 26 -12.62 -21.18 4.80
CA GLN A 26 -11.58 -21.26 5.80
C GLN A 26 -10.61 -22.39 5.42
N GLY A 27 -9.60 -22.06 4.59
CA GLY A 27 -8.43 -22.88 4.36
C GLY A 27 -7.19 -22.09 4.75
N GLN A 28 -6.56 -22.45 5.87
CA GLN A 28 -5.30 -21.89 6.33
C GLN A 28 -4.19 -22.28 5.34
N GLY A 29 -3.89 -21.43 4.38
CA GLY A 29 -2.82 -21.61 3.38
C GLY A 29 -3.17 -21.08 2.00
N GLY A 30 -4.42 -21.15 1.57
CA GLY A 30 -4.81 -20.73 0.21
C GLY A 30 -4.87 -19.22 -0.03
N GLY A 31 -4.85 -18.40 1.03
CA GLY A 31 -5.00 -16.96 0.91
C GLY A 31 -3.75 -16.26 0.37
N ALA A 32 -2.57 -16.69 0.78
CA ALA A 32 -1.29 -16.10 0.34
C ALA A 32 -0.95 -16.52 -1.08
N GLU A 33 -1.15 -17.79 -1.42
CA GLU A 33 -0.94 -18.29 -2.80
C GLU A 33 -1.92 -17.66 -3.79
N ALA A 34 -3.20 -17.52 -3.41
CA ALA A 34 -4.18 -16.84 -4.26
C ALA A 34 -3.86 -15.33 -4.42
N ALA A 35 -3.38 -14.67 -3.39
CA ALA A 35 -2.93 -13.29 -3.46
C ALA A 35 -1.69 -13.15 -4.36
N ALA A 36 -0.71 -14.04 -4.22
CA ALA A 36 0.46 -14.08 -5.08
C ALA A 36 0.09 -14.31 -6.54
N ALA A 37 -0.78 -15.28 -6.82
CA ALA A 37 -1.23 -15.56 -8.19
C ALA A 37 -1.95 -14.35 -8.81
N ALA A 38 -2.82 -13.67 -8.06
CA ALA A 38 -3.50 -12.47 -8.54
C ALA A 38 -2.53 -11.28 -8.73
N PHE A 39 -1.52 -11.19 -7.89
CA PHE A 39 -0.45 -10.18 -8.00
C PHE A 39 0.38 -10.42 -9.26
N MET A 40 0.80 -11.67 -9.50
CA MET A 40 1.51 -12.06 -10.71
C MET A 40 0.68 -11.79 -11.98
N ASP A 41 -0.58 -12.24 -12.01
CA ASP A 41 -1.46 -12.07 -13.19
C ASP A 41 -1.66 -10.59 -13.56
N LYS A 42 -1.58 -9.70 -12.56
CA LYS A 42 -1.76 -8.27 -12.74
C LYS A 42 -0.48 -7.55 -13.18
N LEU A 43 0.67 -7.93 -12.66
CA LEU A 43 1.92 -7.17 -12.81
C LEU A 43 2.93 -7.81 -13.76
N ASP A 44 2.94 -9.15 -13.91
CA ASP A 44 3.79 -9.84 -14.90
C ASP A 44 3.23 -9.60 -16.31
N THR A 45 3.55 -8.44 -16.86
CA THR A 45 3.00 -7.98 -18.16
C THR A 45 3.67 -8.63 -19.35
N ASP A 46 4.93 -9.00 -19.22
CA ASP A 46 5.71 -9.67 -20.26
C ASP A 46 5.60 -11.20 -20.21
N LYS A 47 4.93 -11.74 -19.15
CA LYS A 47 4.73 -13.17 -18.92
C LYS A 47 6.03 -13.94 -18.78
N SER A 48 7.00 -13.34 -18.15
CA SER A 48 8.30 -13.95 -17.84
C SER A 48 8.19 -15.01 -16.73
N GLY A 49 7.11 -15.00 -15.97
CA GLY A 49 6.87 -15.86 -14.81
C GLY A 49 7.36 -15.26 -13.49
N GLY A 50 7.80 -14.01 -13.51
CA GLY A 50 8.19 -13.23 -12.36
C GLY A 50 7.90 -11.75 -12.59
N ILE A 51 7.94 -10.96 -11.55
CA ILE A 51 7.72 -9.50 -11.61
C ILE A 51 9.08 -8.83 -11.46
N SER A 52 9.45 -8.02 -12.44
CA SER A 52 10.62 -7.13 -12.36
C SER A 52 10.29 -5.87 -11.54
N LEU A 53 11.32 -5.15 -11.08
CA LEU A 53 11.12 -3.86 -10.38
C LEU A 53 10.38 -2.86 -11.28
N ASP A 54 10.70 -2.82 -12.57
CA ASP A 54 10.01 -1.92 -13.52
C ASP A 54 8.51 -2.24 -13.64
N GLU A 55 8.13 -3.50 -13.62
CA GLU A 55 6.73 -3.92 -13.62
C GLU A 55 6.04 -3.63 -12.30
N ALA A 56 6.74 -3.80 -11.18
CA ALA A 56 6.23 -3.47 -9.86
C ALA A 56 5.97 -1.96 -9.68
N THR A 57 6.81 -1.10 -10.27
CA THR A 57 6.70 0.36 -10.16
C THR A 57 5.88 1.00 -11.28
N ALA A 58 5.60 0.30 -12.39
CA ALA A 58 4.83 0.85 -13.52
C ALA A 58 3.48 1.47 -13.11
N PRO A 59 2.63 0.84 -12.26
CA PRO A 59 1.39 1.45 -11.80
C PRO A 59 1.60 2.73 -10.97
N GLN A 60 2.71 2.82 -10.24
CA GLN A 60 3.06 4.02 -9.46
C GLN A 60 3.45 5.17 -10.36
N LYS A 61 4.19 4.92 -11.43
CA LYS A 61 4.55 5.93 -12.43
C LYS A 61 3.32 6.55 -13.08
N GLU A 62 2.35 5.70 -13.44
CA GLU A 62 1.06 6.18 -13.98
C GLU A 62 0.30 7.02 -12.95
N GLN A 63 0.19 6.53 -11.72
CA GLN A 63 -0.51 7.24 -10.64
C GLN A 63 0.19 8.53 -10.23
N PHE A 64 1.52 8.57 -10.25
CA PHE A 64 2.27 9.78 -10.02
C PHE A 64 1.92 10.86 -11.05
N GLN A 65 1.92 10.51 -12.36
CA GLN A 65 1.54 11.43 -13.43
C GLN A 65 0.09 11.91 -13.35
N GLU A 66 -0.82 11.10 -12.80
CA GLU A 66 -2.20 11.52 -12.57
C GLU A 66 -2.35 12.51 -11.41
N ASN A 67 -1.46 12.43 -10.44
CA ASN A 67 -1.45 13.27 -9.26
C ASN A 67 -0.63 14.55 -9.46
N ASP A 68 0.46 14.50 -10.22
CA ASP A 68 1.25 15.63 -10.69
C ASP A 68 0.46 16.38 -11.78
N ALA A 69 -0.37 17.32 -11.37
CA ALA A 69 -1.34 17.94 -12.26
C ALA A 69 -0.74 19.02 -13.18
N ASP A 70 0.36 19.64 -12.75
CA ASP A 70 1.06 20.66 -13.53
C ASP A 70 2.28 20.11 -14.31
N GLY A 71 2.67 18.86 -14.03
CA GLY A 71 3.73 18.16 -14.75
C GLY A 71 5.13 18.66 -14.39
N ASP A 72 5.31 19.19 -13.18
CA ASP A 72 6.60 19.69 -12.73
C ASP A 72 7.54 18.60 -12.17
N GLY A 73 7.03 17.36 -12.02
CA GLY A 73 7.78 16.21 -11.53
C GLY A 73 7.73 16.02 -10.02
N PHE A 74 6.86 16.76 -9.34
CA PHE A 74 6.61 16.64 -7.90
C PHE A 74 5.11 16.60 -7.61
N ILE A 75 4.71 15.99 -6.51
CA ILE A 75 3.34 16.06 -5.99
C ILE A 75 3.35 16.97 -4.77
N THR A 76 2.69 18.11 -4.90
CA THR A 76 2.49 19.08 -3.81
C THR A 76 1.35 18.64 -2.88
N THR A 77 1.25 19.28 -1.70
CA THR A 77 0.12 19.08 -0.78
C THR A 77 -1.22 19.41 -1.45
N GLU A 78 -1.26 20.45 -2.25
CA GLU A 78 -2.45 20.90 -2.97
C GLU A 78 -2.91 19.85 -3.99
N GLU A 79 -2.00 19.31 -4.76
CA GLU A 79 -2.28 18.27 -5.76
C GLU A 79 -2.73 16.96 -5.12
N ALA A 80 -2.03 16.52 -4.06
CA ALA A 80 -2.41 15.35 -3.29
C ALA A 80 -3.82 15.52 -2.67
N SER A 81 -4.15 16.71 -2.14
CA SER A 81 -5.48 17.01 -1.61
C SER A 81 -6.54 17.01 -2.70
N ALA A 82 -6.22 17.58 -3.87
CA ALA A 82 -7.13 17.59 -5.03
C ALA A 82 -7.36 16.18 -5.60
N ALA A 83 -6.32 15.36 -5.66
CA ALA A 83 -6.42 13.96 -6.09
C ALA A 83 -7.30 13.14 -5.13
N PHE A 84 -7.10 13.31 -3.82
CA PHE A 84 -7.94 12.67 -2.80
C PHE A 84 -9.40 13.13 -2.90
N ALA A 85 -9.66 14.43 -3.11
CA ALA A 85 -11.00 14.97 -3.24
C ALA A 85 -11.77 14.44 -4.47
N LYS A 86 -11.08 13.98 -5.51
CA LYS A 86 -11.72 13.31 -6.67
C LYS A 86 -12.23 11.91 -6.32
N GLN A 87 -11.66 11.25 -5.32
CA GLN A 87 -11.93 9.86 -4.96
C GLN A 87 -12.96 9.71 -3.82
N VAL A 88 -13.21 10.77 -3.05
CA VAL A 88 -14.13 10.74 -1.91
C VAL A 88 -15.30 11.70 -2.10
N PRO A 89 -16.51 11.35 -1.64
CA PRO A 89 -17.65 12.25 -1.66
C PRO A 89 -17.35 13.55 -0.89
N PRO A 90 -17.85 14.71 -1.38
CA PRO A 90 -17.63 16.00 -0.71
C PRO A 90 -18.07 16.02 0.76
N GLU A 91 -19.18 15.32 1.08
CA GLU A 91 -19.71 15.23 2.44
C GLU A 91 -18.71 14.52 3.40
N MET A 92 -17.94 13.58 2.88
CA MET A 92 -16.91 12.90 3.68
C MET A 92 -15.72 13.82 3.95
N MET A 93 -15.34 14.65 2.99
CA MET A 93 -14.30 15.66 3.16
C MET A 93 -14.72 16.69 4.23
N GLU A 94 -15.94 17.16 4.20
CA GLU A 94 -16.48 18.06 5.22
C GLU A 94 -16.51 17.41 6.60
N ALA A 95 -16.98 16.16 6.69
CA ALA A 95 -17.01 15.42 7.95
C ALA A 95 -15.60 15.19 8.54
N MET A 96 -14.59 14.98 7.72
CA MET A 96 -13.19 14.88 8.17
C MET A 96 -12.70 16.22 8.73
N LYS A 97 -13.01 17.31 8.03
CA LYS A 97 -12.65 18.67 8.46
C LYS A 97 -13.36 19.08 9.77
N GLU A 98 -14.65 18.77 9.90
CA GLU A 98 -15.43 19.02 11.13
C GLU A 98 -14.89 18.25 12.33
N ARG A 99 -14.36 17.05 12.11
CA ARG A 99 -13.74 16.21 13.15
C ARG A 99 -12.32 16.65 13.50
N GLY A 100 -11.81 17.69 12.85
CA GLY A 100 -10.44 18.16 13.06
C GLY A 100 -9.38 17.18 12.57
N MET A 101 -9.72 16.32 11.60
CA MET A 101 -8.74 15.44 10.97
C MET A 101 -7.77 16.25 10.12
N PRO A 102 -6.48 15.87 10.09
CA PRO A 102 -5.52 16.54 9.24
C PRO A 102 -5.91 16.39 7.78
N ASP A 103 -5.50 17.35 6.95
CA ASP A 103 -5.70 17.29 5.51
C ASP A 103 -5.05 16.02 4.92
N PRO A 104 -5.79 15.25 4.08
CA PRO A 104 -5.25 14.01 3.51
C PRO A 104 -4.01 14.22 2.65
N GLY A 105 -3.96 15.29 1.85
CA GLY A 105 -2.78 15.61 1.04
C GLY A 105 -1.58 15.98 1.90
N GLN A 106 -1.79 16.75 2.97
CA GLN A 106 -0.73 17.04 3.93
C GLN A 106 -0.21 15.78 4.61
N THR A 107 -1.12 14.85 4.94
CA THR A 107 -0.73 13.56 5.53
C THR A 107 0.04 12.70 4.53
N PHE A 108 -0.38 12.72 3.26
CA PHE A 108 0.27 12.01 2.16
C PHE A 108 1.71 12.51 1.96
N VAL A 109 1.89 13.81 1.77
CA VAL A 109 3.23 14.40 1.60
C VAL A 109 4.10 14.10 2.82
N LYS A 110 3.63 14.37 4.03
CA LYS A 110 4.39 14.11 5.25
C LYS A 110 4.86 12.67 5.42
N ASN A 111 4.15 11.70 4.85
CA ASN A 111 4.51 10.27 4.97
C ASN A 111 5.52 9.82 3.92
N LEU A 112 5.56 10.48 2.78
CA LEU A 112 6.40 10.11 1.64
C LEU A 112 7.61 11.04 1.45
N ASP A 113 7.48 12.31 1.79
CA ASP A 113 8.57 13.30 1.79
C ASP A 113 9.65 12.87 2.78
N THR A 114 10.73 12.30 2.26
CA THR A 114 11.83 11.77 3.05
C THR A 114 12.98 12.77 3.21
N ASP A 115 13.11 13.69 2.28
CA ASP A 115 14.16 14.72 2.30
C ASP A 115 13.71 16.03 2.97
N GLY A 116 12.40 16.22 3.18
CA GLY A 116 11.82 17.34 3.92
C GLY A 116 11.66 18.59 3.08
N ASP A 117 11.57 18.48 1.76
CA ASP A 117 11.38 19.61 0.87
C ASP A 117 9.91 20.08 0.78
N GLY A 118 8.98 19.30 1.33
CA GLY A 118 7.54 19.61 1.39
C GLY A 118 6.75 19.16 0.16
N GLN A 119 7.35 18.37 -0.70
CA GLN A 119 6.79 17.78 -1.92
C GLN A 119 7.08 16.28 -1.95
N VAL A 120 6.59 15.57 -2.93
CA VAL A 120 6.91 14.15 -3.15
C VAL A 120 7.41 13.98 -4.57
N SER A 121 8.67 13.64 -4.71
CA SER A 121 9.27 13.27 -6.00
C SER A 121 8.82 11.86 -6.44
N LEU A 122 9.04 11.51 -7.71
CA LEU A 122 8.77 10.16 -8.22
C LEU A 122 9.56 9.09 -7.44
N GLU A 123 10.83 9.38 -7.10
CA GLU A 123 11.68 8.46 -6.33
C GLU A 123 11.08 8.18 -4.94
N GLU A 124 10.64 9.20 -4.22
CA GLU A 124 9.98 9.06 -2.93
C GLU A 124 8.63 8.34 -3.03
N PHE A 125 7.90 8.59 -4.11
CA PHE A 125 6.62 7.93 -4.36
C PHE A 125 6.79 6.44 -4.65
N GLU A 126 7.85 6.04 -5.33
CA GLU A 126 8.16 4.64 -5.65
C GLU A 126 8.86 3.90 -4.50
N GLN A 127 9.55 4.61 -3.60
CA GLN A 127 10.34 4.03 -2.52
C GLN A 127 9.62 2.93 -1.71
N PRO A 128 8.34 3.08 -1.30
CA PRO A 128 7.64 2.02 -0.59
C PRO A 128 7.46 0.74 -1.42
N THR A 129 7.32 0.87 -2.74
CA THR A 129 7.22 -0.26 -3.66
C THR A 129 8.57 -0.93 -3.85
N GLU A 130 9.64 -0.15 -3.98
CA GLU A 130 11.01 -0.65 -4.07
C GLU A 130 11.41 -1.41 -2.80
N ASP A 131 11.10 -0.86 -1.62
CA ASP A 131 11.34 -1.53 -0.33
C ASP A 131 10.56 -2.85 -0.22
N SER A 132 9.33 -2.88 -0.71
CA SER A 132 8.50 -4.08 -0.73
C SER A 132 9.00 -5.11 -1.73
N PHE A 133 9.42 -4.66 -2.90
CA PHE A 133 10.04 -5.51 -3.92
C PHE A 133 11.33 -6.14 -3.41
N ALA A 134 12.22 -5.34 -2.81
CA ALA A 134 13.46 -5.84 -2.21
C ALA A 134 13.24 -6.81 -1.04
N ALA A 135 12.11 -6.70 -0.34
CA ALA A 135 11.72 -7.67 0.69
C ALA A 135 11.12 -8.96 0.11
N MET A 136 10.54 -8.88 -1.08
CA MET A 136 9.96 -9.99 -1.83
C MET A 136 11.02 -10.78 -2.59
N ASP A 137 11.89 -10.10 -3.35
CA ASP A 137 13.04 -10.68 -4.05
C ASP A 137 14.10 -11.14 -3.04
N THR A 138 13.91 -12.35 -2.51
CA THR A 138 14.76 -12.89 -1.43
C THR A 138 16.08 -13.45 -1.94
N ASN A 139 16.13 -13.85 -3.21
CA ASN A 139 17.32 -14.38 -3.84
C ASN A 139 18.21 -13.28 -4.47
N GLY A 140 17.67 -12.06 -4.67
CA GLY A 140 18.38 -10.89 -5.17
C GLY A 140 18.69 -10.95 -6.67
N ASP A 141 17.89 -11.69 -7.44
CA ASP A 141 18.09 -11.80 -8.89
C ASP A 141 17.39 -10.69 -9.70
N GLY A 142 16.63 -9.82 -9.01
CA GLY A 142 15.91 -8.68 -9.59
C GLY A 142 14.54 -9.05 -10.15
N ILE A 143 14.06 -10.26 -9.84
CA ILE A 143 12.75 -10.76 -10.25
C ILE A 143 12.06 -11.40 -9.05
N ALA A 144 10.90 -10.93 -8.67
CA ALA A 144 10.07 -11.58 -7.66
C ALA A 144 9.25 -12.69 -8.31
N ASP A 145 9.62 -13.95 -8.09
CA ASP A 145 8.89 -15.09 -8.62
C ASP A 145 7.65 -15.43 -7.79
N ALA A 146 6.81 -16.36 -8.29
CA ALA A 146 5.57 -16.74 -7.64
C ALA A 146 5.78 -17.35 -6.23
N ALA A 147 6.90 -18.04 -5.99
CA ALA A 147 7.20 -18.63 -4.69
C ALA A 147 7.64 -17.56 -3.69
N GLU A 148 8.42 -16.60 -4.12
CA GLU A 148 8.85 -15.44 -3.35
C GLU A 148 7.67 -14.53 -3.00
N ALA A 149 6.81 -14.24 -3.98
CA ALA A 149 5.57 -13.50 -3.75
C ALA A 149 4.66 -14.21 -2.74
N ALA A 150 4.47 -15.53 -2.84
CA ALA A 150 3.67 -16.31 -1.90
C ALA A 150 4.25 -16.27 -0.48
N ALA A 151 5.56 -16.43 -0.34
CA ALA A 151 6.26 -16.37 0.95
C ALA A 151 6.13 -14.98 1.59
N TYR A 152 6.26 -13.92 0.81
CA TYR A 152 6.08 -12.54 1.25
C TYR A 152 4.65 -12.29 1.77
N PHE A 153 3.63 -12.72 1.03
CA PHE A 153 2.24 -12.57 1.46
C PHE A 153 1.91 -13.40 2.70
N GLU A 154 2.47 -14.59 2.85
CA GLU A 154 2.32 -15.41 4.05
C GLU A 154 2.94 -14.72 5.28
N GLN A 155 4.14 -14.18 5.13
CA GLN A 155 4.79 -13.40 6.18
C GLN A 155 3.93 -12.19 6.59
N MET A 156 3.43 -11.42 5.60
CA MET A 156 2.56 -10.26 5.86
C MET A 156 1.29 -10.65 6.62
N GLN A 157 0.63 -11.74 6.23
CA GLN A 157 -0.55 -12.25 6.94
C GLN A 157 -0.24 -12.60 8.38
N THR A 158 0.89 -13.27 8.61
CA THR A 158 1.34 -13.67 9.95
C THR A 158 1.62 -12.45 10.83
N GLU A 159 2.30 -11.45 10.30
CA GLU A 159 2.59 -10.19 11.01
C GLU A 159 1.31 -9.41 11.32
N MET A 160 0.38 -9.33 10.37
CA MET A 160 -0.91 -8.67 10.58
C MET A 160 -1.71 -9.34 11.68
N GLN A 161 -1.78 -10.68 11.69
CA GLN A 161 -2.46 -11.45 12.74
C GLN A 161 -1.79 -11.23 14.10
N ALA A 162 -0.47 -11.23 14.16
CA ALA A 162 0.27 -10.99 15.40
C ALA A 162 -0.03 -9.57 15.95
N ARG A 163 -0.04 -8.57 15.08
CA ARG A 163 -0.36 -7.18 15.44
C ARG A 163 -1.80 -7.02 15.93
N MET A 164 -2.76 -7.67 15.27
CA MET A 164 -4.15 -7.68 15.71
C MET A 164 -4.32 -8.33 17.08
N ARG A 165 -3.65 -9.46 17.34
CA ARG A 165 -3.64 -10.12 18.66
C ARG A 165 -3.06 -9.21 19.75
N GLN A 166 -1.97 -8.53 19.44
CA GLN A 166 -1.34 -7.59 20.38
C GLN A 166 -2.27 -6.42 20.71
N MET A 167 -2.94 -5.86 19.70
CA MET A 167 -3.91 -4.78 19.90
C MET A 167 -5.11 -5.23 20.74
N GLN A 168 -5.62 -6.44 20.51
CA GLN A 168 -6.71 -7.02 21.34
C GLN A 168 -6.28 -7.21 22.80
N GLN A 169 -5.06 -7.68 23.04
CA GLN A 169 -4.52 -7.82 24.40
C GLN A 169 -4.38 -6.48 25.11
N GLN A 170 -3.93 -5.43 24.40
CA GLN A 170 -3.83 -4.09 24.97
C GLN A 170 -5.22 -3.53 25.35
N MET A 171 -6.21 -3.72 24.48
CA MET A 171 -7.60 -3.29 24.78
C MET A 171 -8.18 -4.04 25.99
N GLN A 172 -7.90 -5.33 26.16
CA GLN A 172 -8.35 -6.10 27.32
C GLN A 172 -7.68 -5.65 28.62
N GLN A 173 -6.42 -5.22 28.56
CA GLN A 173 -5.71 -4.71 29.76
C GLN A 173 -6.16 -3.30 30.16
N GLN A 174 -6.74 -2.53 29.25
CA GLN A 174 -7.25 -1.18 29.50
C GLN A 174 -8.75 -1.18 29.88
N ALA A 175 -9.43 -2.33 29.80
CA ALA A 175 -10.81 -2.44 30.25
C ALA A 175 -10.85 -2.30 31.79
N PRO A 176 -11.59 -1.32 32.36
CA PRO A 176 -11.69 -1.16 33.82
C PRO A 176 -12.33 -2.42 34.40
N ALA A 177 -11.71 -2.96 35.44
CA ALA A 177 -12.29 -4.02 36.26
C ALA A 177 -13.62 -3.53 36.84
N GLN A 178 -14.74 -4.13 36.44
CA GLN A 178 -16.04 -3.93 37.03
C GLN A 178 -16.16 -4.77 38.30
#